data_febef3eb82b4e4a3ec0b0adea0ba8fdd
#
_entry.id   febef3eb82b4e4a3ec0b0adea0ba8fdd
#
_cell.length_a   1.000
_cell.length_b   1.000
_cell.length_c   1.000
_cell.angle_alpha   90.00
_cell.angle_beta   90.00
_cell.angle_gamma   90.00
#
_symmetry.space_group_name_H-M   'P 1'
#
loop_
_entity.id
_entity.type
_entity.pdbx_description
1 polymer ?
#
loop_
_entity_poly.entity_id
_entity_poly.type
_entity_poly.pdbx_seq_one_letter_code
_entity_poly.pdbx_strand_id
1 'polypeptide(L)'
;MDRESAQTWLDAYTSAWKSYERAEIAALFADDVVYRYHPNDDPTRGVDAVVASWLGESDAPGSSTRDAPDTYDATYTPVAIDGDVVVATGSTTYRETPEGPVTQVFDNCFVMRFDEQDRCREFTEYYTKRR
;
A
#
# COMPACT_ATOMS: atom_id res chain seq x y z
N MET A 1 -16.68 4.53 6.82
CA MET A 1 -15.79 4.92 5.68
C MET A 1 -16.66 5.24 4.48
N ASP A 2 -16.46 6.38 3.88
CA ASP A 2 -17.13 6.74 2.62
C ASP A 2 -16.10 6.87 1.50
N ARG A 3 -16.56 7.16 0.28
CA ARG A 3 -15.68 7.24 -0.88
C ARG A 3 -14.63 8.34 -0.75
N GLU A 4 -15.01 9.49 -0.21
CA GLU A 4 -14.07 10.60 -0.01
C GLU A 4 -12.98 10.25 1.00
N SER A 5 -13.35 9.67 2.13
CA SER A 5 -12.40 9.22 3.16
C SER A 5 -11.48 8.12 2.62
N ALA A 6 -12.04 7.20 1.85
CA ALA A 6 -11.26 6.13 1.23
C ALA A 6 -10.25 6.68 0.22
N GLN A 7 -10.65 7.63 -0.62
CA GLN A 7 -9.74 8.27 -1.57
C GLN A 7 -8.65 9.07 -0.84
N THR A 8 -9.00 9.78 0.22
CA THR A 8 -8.04 10.52 1.05
C THR A 8 -6.99 9.57 1.61
N TRP A 9 -7.41 8.40 2.10
CA TRP A 9 -6.47 7.38 2.60
C TRP A 9 -5.55 6.86 1.48
N LEU A 10 -6.10 6.56 0.31
CA LEU A 10 -5.31 6.08 -0.84
C LEU A 10 -4.30 7.12 -1.31
N ASP A 11 -4.67 8.40 -1.30
CA ASP A 11 -3.75 9.48 -1.63
C ASP A 11 -2.63 9.60 -0.59
N ALA A 12 -2.97 9.45 0.69
CA ALA A 12 -1.99 9.43 1.78
C ALA A 12 -1.06 8.21 1.69
N TYR A 13 -1.59 7.06 1.29
CA TYR A 13 -0.80 5.84 1.04
C TYR A 13 0.25 6.09 -0.04
N THR A 14 -0.14 6.64 -1.17
CA THR A 14 0.78 6.94 -2.26
C THR A 14 1.82 7.99 -1.85
N SER A 15 1.40 9.03 -1.13
CA SER A 15 2.29 10.06 -0.60
C SER A 15 3.32 9.48 0.37
N ALA A 16 2.88 8.63 1.30
CA ALA A 16 3.77 7.97 2.25
C ALA A 16 4.77 7.03 1.55
N TRP A 17 4.33 6.34 0.50
CA TRP A 17 5.23 5.50 -0.30
C TRP A 17 6.31 6.34 -1.00
N LYS A 18 5.94 7.50 -1.52
CA LYS A 18 6.90 8.40 -2.19
C LYS A 18 7.88 9.05 -1.22
N SER A 19 7.43 9.41 -0.02
CA SER A 19 8.28 10.06 0.98
C SER A 19 9.13 9.09 1.79
N TYR A 20 8.65 7.86 2.00
CA TYR A 20 9.21 6.90 2.95
C TYR A 20 9.42 7.49 4.35
N GLU A 21 8.63 8.48 4.72
CA GLU A 21 8.66 9.07 6.06
C GLU A 21 7.96 8.15 7.06
N ARG A 22 8.67 7.74 8.10
CA ARG A 22 8.19 6.79 9.11
C ARG A 22 6.84 7.21 9.70
N ALA A 23 6.70 8.47 10.08
CA ALA A 23 5.48 8.99 10.69
C ALA A 23 4.28 8.95 9.72
N GLU A 24 4.51 9.24 8.45
CA GLU A 24 3.46 9.20 7.43
C GLU A 24 2.99 7.77 7.16
N ILE A 25 3.91 6.83 7.13
CA ILE A 25 3.56 5.41 6.96
C ILE A 25 2.78 4.93 8.17
N ALA A 26 3.26 5.20 9.38
CA ALA A 26 2.62 4.78 10.62
C ALA A 26 1.19 5.32 10.75
N ALA A 27 0.96 6.55 10.29
CA ALA A 27 -0.36 7.19 10.38
C ALA A 27 -1.44 6.50 9.54
N LEU A 28 -1.06 5.69 8.57
CA LEU A 28 -2.00 4.97 7.69
C LEU A 28 -2.68 3.79 8.40
N PHE A 29 -2.05 3.22 9.42
CA PHE A 29 -2.40 1.91 9.94
C PHE A 29 -2.80 1.95 11.41
N ALA A 30 -3.71 1.05 11.78
CA ALA A 30 -4.03 0.79 13.18
C ALA A 30 -2.83 0.11 13.86
N ASP A 31 -2.73 0.25 15.18
CA ASP A 31 -1.60 -0.31 15.93
C ASP A 31 -1.46 -1.83 15.75
N ASP A 32 -2.59 -2.53 15.62
CA ASP A 32 -2.66 -4.00 15.46
C ASP A 32 -2.90 -4.44 14.02
N VAL A 33 -2.53 -3.64 13.04
CA VAL A 33 -2.74 -3.91 11.61
C VAL A 33 -2.24 -5.29 11.20
N VAL A 34 -2.98 -5.92 10.29
CA VAL A 34 -2.60 -7.17 9.62
C VAL A 34 -2.39 -6.85 8.15
N TYR A 35 -1.18 -7.01 7.66
CA TYR A 35 -0.77 -6.55 6.34
C TYR A 35 -0.21 -7.70 5.51
N ARG A 36 -0.74 -7.88 4.28
CA ARG A 36 -0.24 -8.87 3.33
C ARG A 36 0.08 -8.21 2.00
N TYR A 37 1.31 -8.40 1.53
CA TYR A 37 1.70 -8.02 0.16
C TYR A 37 1.09 -8.93 -0.90
N HIS A 38 0.76 -10.18 -0.50
CA HIS A 38 0.08 -11.18 -1.35
C HIS A 38 -0.93 -11.93 -0.50
N PRO A 39 -2.06 -12.39 -1.08
CA PRO A 39 -3.10 -13.07 -0.30
C PRO A 39 -2.63 -14.37 0.36
N ASN A 40 -1.59 -15.01 -0.17
CA ASN A 40 -1.07 -16.28 0.36
C ASN A 40 0.07 -16.12 1.36
N ASP A 41 0.54 -14.90 1.59
CA ASP A 41 1.65 -14.66 2.51
C ASP A 41 1.19 -14.79 3.97
N ASP A 42 2.13 -15.19 4.83
CA ASP A 42 1.97 -14.93 6.26
C ASP A 42 1.92 -13.42 6.47
N PRO A 43 0.96 -12.91 7.26
CA PRO A 43 0.84 -11.47 7.41
C PRO A 43 1.95 -10.86 8.23
N THR A 44 2.29 -9.61 7.91
CA THR A 44 3.05 -8.74 8.79
C THR A 44 2.07 -8.14 9.80
N ARG A 45 2.33 -8.29 11.09
CA ARG A 45 1.41 -7.88 12.16
C ARG A 45 1.97 -6.73 12.98
N GLY A 46 1.12 -5.73 13.19
CA GLY A 46 1.45 -4.55 13.98
C GLY A 46 2.08 -3.44 13.16
N VAL A 47 1.80 -2.19 13.54
CA VAL A 47 2.22 -1.01 12.77
C VAL A 47 3.74 -0.88 12.72
N ASP A 48 4.46 -1.20 13.79
CA ASP A 48 5.92 -1.08 13.81
C ASP A 48 6.57 -2.04 12.81
N ALA A 49 6.07 -3.27 12.71
CA ALA A 49 6.57 -4.26 11.76
C ALA A 49 6.25 -3.86 10.31
N VAL A 50 5.07 -3.30 10.06
CA VAL A 50 4.68 -2.82 8.74
C VAL A 50 5.59 -1.66 8.31
N VAL A 51 5.82 -0.71 9.20
CA VAL A 51 6.73 0.43 8.93
C VAL A 51 8.14 -0.07 8.63
N ALA A 52 8.66 -0.98 9.44
CA ALA A 52 10.00 -1.57 9.21
C ALA A 52 10.07 -2.28 7.86
N SER A 53 9.03 -3.01 7.48
CA SER A 53 8.94 -3.68 6.18
C SER A 53 8.98 -2.67 5.02
N TRP A 54 8.18 -1.61 5.09
CA TRP A 54 8.17 -0.56 4.07
C TRP A 54 9.52 0.13 3.92
N LEU A 55 10.22 0.36 5.04
CA LEU A 55 11.50 1.06 5.04
C LEU A 55 12.68 0.16 4.67
N GLY A 56 12.45 -1.12 4.42
CA GLY A 56 13.51 -2.06 4.09
C GLY A 56 14.39 -2.41 5.28
N GLU A 57 13.86 -2.29 6.50
CA GLU A 57 14.58 -2.56 7.76
C GLU A 57 14.30 -3.95 8.33
N SER A 58 13.45 -4.74 7.66
CA SER A 58 13.05 -6.06 8.11
C SER A 58 13.82 -7.15 7.38
N ASP A 59 14.33 -8.16 8.12
CA ASP A 59 14.97 -9.35 7.56
C ASP A 59 13.98 -10.49 7.32
N ALA A 60 12.70 -10.29 7.62
CA ALA A 60 11.69 -11.34 7.45
C ALA A 60 11.51 -11.70 5.97
N PRO A 61 11.29 -12.98 5.64
CA PRO A 61 10.99 -13.38 4.26
C PRO A 61 9.76 -12.65 3.73
N GLY A 62 9.83 -12.17 2.48
CA GLY A 62 8.74 -11.45 1.83
C GLY A 62 8.66 -9.97 2.18
N SER A 63 9.56 -9.45 3.00
CA SER A 63 9.62 -8.02 3.31
C SER A 63 10.00 -7.19 2.08
N SER A 64 9.44 -5.97 2.03
CA SER A 64 9.69 -5.02 0.96
C SER A 64 11.09 -4.41 1.05
N THR A 65 11.57 -3.91 -0.07
CA THR A 65 12.73 -3.01 -0.15
C THR A 65 12.26 -1.68 -0.73
N ARG A 66 12.96 -0.60 -0.41
CA ARG A 66 12.60 0.72 -0.92
C ARG A 66 12.79 0.80 -2.43
N ASP A 67 11.82 1.42 -3.10
CA ASP A 67 11.96 1.78 -4.51
C ASP A 67 12.79 3.05 -4.64
N ALA A 68 13.55 3.16 -5.73
CA ALA A 68 14.35 4.35 -5.97
C ALA A 68 13.46 5.58 -6.22
N PRO A 69 13.83 6.77 -5.72
CA PRO A 69 13.04 7.98 -5.88
C PRO A 69 12.71 8.25 -7.36
N ASP A 70 11.46 8.68 -7.61
CA ASP A 70 10.97 9.12 -8.93
C ASP A 70 11.00 8.05 -10.02
N THR A 71 11.09 6.77 -9.65
CA THR A 71 11.09 5.64 -10.60
C THR A 71 9.76 4.91 -10.64
N TYR A 72 8.75 5.36 -9.88
CA TYR A 72 7.45 4.72 -9.82
C TYR A 72 6.34 5.74 -9.66
N ASP A 73 5.16 5.36 -10.14
CA ASP A 73 3.91 6.09 -9.99
C ASP A 73 2.78 5.12 -9.81
N ALA A 74 1.74 5.57 -9.10
CA ALA A 74 0.57 4.75 -8.85
C ALA A 74 -0.68 5.61 -8.76
N THR A 75 -1.80 5.04 -9.21
CA THR A 75 -3.12 5.63 -9.06
C THR A 75 -4.06 4.56 -8.57
N TYR A 76 -4.74 4.81 -7.45
CA TYR A 76 -5.70 3.90 -6.85
C TYR A 76 -6.99 4.63 -6.55
N THR A 77 -8.12 3.97 -6.80
CA THR A 77 -9.44 4.53 -6.51
C THR A 77 -10.33 3.49 -5.84
N PRO A 78 -11.20 3.90 -4.89
CA PRO A 78 -12.14 2.97 -4.29
C PRO A 78 -13.23 2.60 -5.31
N VAL A 79 -13.54 1.31 -5.42
CA VAL A 79 -14.57 0.80 -6.34
C VAL A 79 -15.75 0.20 -5.61
N ALA A 80 -15.58 -0.21 -4.35
CA ALA A 80 -16.66 -0.75 -3.53
C ALA A 80 -16.39 -0.47 -2.05
N ILE A 81 -17.44 -0.12 -1.33
CA ILE A 81 -17.40 0.12 0.11
C ILE A 81 -18.60 -0.58 0.74
N ASP A 82 -18.35 -1.38 1.77
CA ASP A 82 -19.38 -2.03 2.55
C ASP A 82 -19.00 -1.93 4.02
N GLY A 83 -19.60 -0.97 4.72
CA GLY A 83 -19.25 -0.68 6.11
C GLY A 83 -17.79 -0.26 6.27
N ASP A 84 -17.01 -1.07 6.97
CA ASP A 84 -15.58 -0.83 7.19
C ASP A 84 -14.68 -1.46 6.12
N VAL A 85 -15.26 -2.18 5.15
CA VAL A 85 -14.53 -2.82 4.06
C VAL A 85 -14.46 -1.89 2.85
N VAL A 86 -13.25 -1.71 2.33
CA VAL A 86 -13.02 -0.94 1.11
C VAL A 86 -12.23 -1.80 0.12
N VAL A 87 -12.71 -1.86 -1.11
CA VAL A 87 -11.98 -2.46 -2.23
C VAL A 87 -11.55 -1.32 -3.16
N ALA A 88 -10.26 -1.24 -3.44
CA ALA A 88 -9.69 -0.26 -4.34
C ALA A 88 -8.96 -0.95 -5.48
N THR A 89 -9.01 -0.35 -6.67
CA THR A 89 -8.24 -0.83 -7.82
C THR A 89 -7.39 0.29 -8.37
N GLY A 90 -6.38 -0.07 -9.13
CA GLY A 90 -5.51 0.90 -9.77
C GLY A 90 -4.37 0.25 -10.52
N SER A 91 -3.37 1.05 -10.80
CA SER A 91 -2.17 0.58 -11.47
C SER A 91 -0.92 1.23 -10.91
N THR A 92 0.18 0.50 -11.00
CA THR A 92 1.51 0.97 -10.61
C THR A 92 2.44 0.85 -11.81
N THR A 93 3.16 1.93 -12.09
CA THR A 93 4.12 1.99 -13.21
C THR A 93 5.52 2.18 -12.67
N TYR A 94 6.45 1.36 -13.12
CA TYR A 94 7.87 1.45 -12.75
C TYR A 94 8.71 1.85 -13.96
N ARG A 95 9.76 2.62 -13.70
CA ARG A 95 10.74 3.07 -14.68
C ARG A 95 12.13 2.66 -14.23
N GLU A 96 13.03 2.45 -15.18
CA GLU A 96 14.43 2.13 -14.89
C GLU A 96 15.13 3.31 -14.20
N THR A 97 14.89 4.51 -14.69
CA THR A 97 15.38 5.77 -14.13
C THR A 97 14.24 6.79 -14.15
N PRO A 98 14.33 7.91 -13.39
CA PRO A 98 13.23 8.88 -13.29
C PRO A 98 12.66 9.36 -14.63
N GLU A 99 13.51 9.52 -15.64
CA GLU A 99 13.11 9.96 -16.98
C GLU A 99 13.23 8.84 -18.02
N GLY A 100 13.48 7.62 -17.56
CA GLY A 100 13.71 6.48 -18.42
C GLY A 100 12.43 5.80 -18.89
N PRO A 101 12.59 4.74 -19.68
CA PRO A 101 11.46 3.99 -20.21
C PRO A 101 10.72 3.24 -19.08
N VAL A 102 9.44 3.01 -19.31
CA VAL A 102 8.64 2.14 -18.45
C VAL A 102 9.14 0.71 -18.57
N THR A 103 9.44 0.09 -17.42
CA THR A 103 9.94 -1.30 -17.36
C THR A 103 8.85 -2.28 -16.97
N GLN A 104 7.91 -1.87 -16.10
CA GLN A 104 6.84 -2.73 -15.60
C GLN A 104 5.59 -1.92 -15.33
N VAL A 105 4.44 -2.53 -15.58
CA VAL A 105 3.13 -2.00 -15.15
C VAL A 105 2.38 -3.14 -14.47
N PHE A 106 1.83 -2.85 -13.29
CA PHE A 106 1.00 -3.77 -12.53
C PHE A 106 -0.42 -3.24 -12.45
N ASP A 107 -1.39 -4.14 -12.50
CA ASP A 107 -2.77 -3.84 -12.10
C ASP A 107 -2.94 -4.33 -10.67
N ASN A 108 -3.49 -3.48 -9.81
CA ASN A 108 -3.58 -3.70 -8.37
C ASN A 108 -5.03 -3.73 -7.89
N CYS A 109 -5.28 -4.55 -6.89
CA CYS A 109 -6.52 -4.55 -6.13
C CYS A 109 -6.17 -4.65 -4.64
N PHE A 110 -6.65 -3.70 -3.85
CA PHE A 110 -6.49 -3.71 -2.39
C PHE A 110 -7.82 -4.08 -1.75
N VAL A 111 -7.80 -5.05 -0.85
CA VAL A 111 -8.93 -5.37 0.01
C VAL A 111 -8.55 -4.95 1.41
N MET A 112 -9.31 -4.03 1.99
CA MET A 112 -8.95 -3.34 3.23
C MET A 112 -10.11 -3.29 4.21
N ARG A 113 -9.77 -3.27 5.51
CA ARG A 113 -10.70 -2.93 6.59
C ARG A 113 -10.14 -1.78 7.38
N PHE A 114 -11.02 -0.89 7.82
CA PHE A 114 -10.65 0.33 8.53
C PHE A 114 -11.24 0.35 9.93
N ASP A 115 -10.56 1.03 10.85
CA ASP A 115 -11.08 1.30 12.18
C ASP A 115 -11.92 2.59 12.20
N GLU A 116 -12.41 2.99 13.39
CA GLU A 116 -13.25 4.17 13.54
C GLU A 116 -12.51 5.49 13.33
N GLN A 117 -11.17 5.46 13.30
CA GLN A 117 -10.33 6.63 13.04
C GLN A 117 -9.79 6.66 11.62
N ASP A 118 -10.39 5.89 10.71
CA ASP A 118 -9.97 5.79 9.31
C ASP A 118 -8.53 5.30 9.14
N ARG A 119 -8.03 4.49 10.08
CA ARG A 119 -6.75 3.80 9.95
C ARG A 119 -7.00 2.37 9.47
N CYS A 120 -6.15 1.90 8.58
CA CYS A 120 -6.28 0.56 8.03
C CYS A 120 -5.86 -0.49 9.06
N ARG A 121 -6.76 -1.42 9.37
CA ARG A 121 -6.49 -2.52 10.30
C ARG A 121 -6.25 -3.87 9.62
N GLU A 122 -6.70 -4.03 8.38
CA GLU A 122 -6.38 -5.17 7.53
C GLU A 122 -6.12 -4.69 6.11
N PHE A 123 -5.04 -5.15 5.53
CA PHE A 123 -4.66 -4.81 4.16
C PHE A 123 -4.17 -6.05 3.44
N THR A 124 -4.74 -6.34 2.28
CA THR A 124 -4.26 -7.42 1.42
C THR A 124 -4.18 -6.89 0.00
N GLU A 125 -3.02 -7.05 -0.60
CA GLU A 125 -2.81 -6.68 -1.99
C GLU A 125 -2.92 -7.90 -2.91
N TYR A 126 -3.59 -7.68 -4.05
CA TYR A 126 -3.62 -8.58 -5.19
C TYR A 126 -3.07 -7.81 -6.37
N TYR A 127 -2.14 -8.37 -7.11
CA TYR A 127 -1.65 -7.68 -8.30
C TYR A 127 -1.30 -8.63 -9.41
N THR A 128 -1.33 -8.11 -10.63
CA THR A 128 -0.97 -8.82 -11.84
C THR A 128 -0.07 -7.95 -12.69
N LYS A 129 1.08 -8.48 -13.07
CA LYS A 129 2.00 -7.77 -13.96
C LYS A 129 1.45 -7.82 -15.39
N ARG A 130 1.42 -6.68 -16.07
CA ARG A 130 1.06 -6.61 -17.48
C ARG A 130 2.14 -7.24 -18.34
N ARG A 131 1.68 -7.91 -19.37
CA ARG A 131 2.54 -8.55 -20.35
C ARG A 131 3.18 -7.56 -21.30
#